data_17cc78fed5f8a85d086c8e64ef91fbb6
#
_entry.id   17cc78fed5f8a85d086c8e64ef91fbb6
#
_cell.length_a   1.000
_cell.length_b   1.000
_cell.length_c   1.000
_cell.angle_alpha   90.00
_cell.angle_beta   90.00
_cell.angle_gamma   90.00
#
_symmetry.space_group_name_H-M   'P 1'
#
loop_
_entity.id
_entity.type
_entity.pdbx_description
1 polymer ?
#
loop_
_entity_poly.entity_id
_entity_poly.type
_entity_poly.pdbx_seq_one_letter_code
_entity_poly.pdbx_strand_id
1 'polypeptide(L)'
;MSTIFITGANKGIGFALAEELLKKNFRVIVGARDLKRGSDAVKILSTFGEVHLQLIDVADLESIRRAAQDVAKNFGDLTMLINNAGIAGDMHKTAWDFSAQELIEVYMTDFIGAFELTKNLLPLLEKNHGRIVNITMPTNATEFFHPLAYQAAKAPMNIMIDNFGFEFAQKKMSAQIFGLMPGVVSTDLNNHIQGAHVKSPSQSAKQMTEIILDNRNLNGQIIDVDKF
;
A
#
# COMPACT_ATOMS: atom_id res chain seq x y z
N MET A 1 4.69 -19.53 -9.77
CA MET A 1 5.25 -18.17 -9.54
C MET A 1 4.21 -17.42 -8.71
N SER A 2 4.59 -16.81 -7.60
CA SER A 2 3.61 -16.09 -6.76
C SER A 2 3.32 -14.71 -7.33
N THR A 3 2.06 -14.28 -7.26
CA THR A 3 1.61 -12.98 -7.78
C THR A 3 1.41 -11.99 -6.63
N ILE A 4 1.85 -10.75 -6.84
CA ILE A 4 1.75 -9.63 -5.89
C ILE A 4 0.99 -8.49 -6.55
N PHE A 5 -0.03 -7.96 -5.92
CA PHE A 5 -0.76 -6.78 -6.38
C PHE A 5 -0.39 -5.57 -5.54
N ILE A 6 0.08 -4.47 -6.19
CA ILE A 6 0.52 -3.25 -5.51
C ILE A 6 -0.30 -2.07 -6.04
N THR A 7 -1.08 -1.42 -5.17
CA THR A 7 -1.82 -0.21 -5.55
C THR A 7 -0.91 1.01 -5.60
N GLY A 8 -1.14 1.92 -6.57
CA GLY A 8 -0.31 3.12 -6.73
C GLY A 8 1.13 2.82 -7.15
N ALA A 9 1.36 1.71 -7.88
CA ALA A 9 2.70 1.25 -8.25
C ALA A 9 3.25 1.87 -9.54
N ASN A 10 2.60 2.90 -10.09
CA ASN A 10 3.08 3.61 -11.27
C ASN A 10 4.16 4.65 -10.97
N LYS A 11 4.46 4.91 -9.69
CA LYS A 11 5.51 5.86 -9.24
C LYS A 11 5.88 5.63 -7.77
N GLY A 12 6.91 6.37 -7.29
CA GLY A 12 7.28 6.46 -5.88
C GLY A 12 7.63 5.12 -5.25
N ILE A 13 7.19 4.93 -4.00
CA ILE A 13 7.45 3.73 -3.21
C ILE A 13 6.88 2.48 -3.90
N GLY A 14 5.63 2.55 -4.40
CA GLY A 14 4.98 1.41 -5.05
C GLY A 14 5.72 0.92 -6.29
N PHE A 15 6.25 1.84 -7.11
CA PHE A 15 7.07 1.49 -8.27
C PHE A 15 8.38 0.81 -7.86
N ALA A 16 9.06 1.38 -6.87
CA ALA A 16 10.32 0.81 -6.38
C ALA A 16 10.12 -0.57 -5.71
N LEU A 17 9.01 -0.79 -4.99
CA LEU A 17 8.63 -2.11 -4.48
C LEU A 17 8.36 -3.10 -5.61
N ALA A 18 7.64 -2.67 -6.66
CA ALA A 18 7.39 -3.50 -7.83
C ALA A 18 8.70 -3.95 -8.49
N GLU A 19 9.65 -3.04 -8.68
CA GLU A 19 10.98 -3.35 -9.22
C GLU A 19 11.74 -4.36 -8.36
N GLU A 20 11.81 -4.16 -7.04
CA GLU A 20 12.52 -5.06 -6.13
C GLU A 20 11.89 -6.46 -6.08
N LEU A 21 10.56 -6.56 -6.11
CA LEU A 21 9.85 -7.85 -6.10
C LEU A 21 9.98 -8.60 -7.44
N LEU A 22 9.96 -7.88 -8.57
CA LEU A 22 10.25 -8.46 -9.89
C LEU A 22 11.65 -9.06 -9.96
N LYS A 23 12.67 -8.36 -9.44
CA LYS A 23 14.05 -8.88 -9.33
C LYS A 23 14.17 -10.15 -8.48
N LYS A 24 13.20 -10.39 -7.60
CA LYS A 24 13.10 -11.61 -6.78
C LYS A 24 12.19 -12.69 -7.39
N ASN A 25 11.90 -12.58 -8.70
CA ASN A 25 11.11 -13.52 -9.48
C ASN A 25 9.63 -13.65 -9.04
N PHE A 26 9.03 -12.60 -8.48
CA PHE A 26 7.58 -12.51 -8.33
C PHE A 26 6.95 -11.97 -9.62
N ARG A 27 5.71 -12.37 -9.89
CA ARG A 27 4.84 -11.66 -10.84
C ARG A 27 4.23 -10.46 -10.12
N VAL A 28 4.23 -9.29 -10.74
CA VAL A 28 3.68 -8.08 -10.13
C VAL A 28 2.52 -7.52 -10.95
N ILE A 29 1.44 -7.19 -10.28
CA ILE A 29 0.33 -6.41 -10.83
C ILE A 29 0.48 -4.97 -10.34
N VAL A 30 0.69 -4.04 -11.27
CA VAL A 30 0.76 -2.60 -11.04
C VAL A 30 -0.65 -2.04 -11.03
N GLY A 31 -1.14 -1.63 -9.87
CA GLY A 31 -2.39 -0.88 -9.73
C GLY A 31 -2.18 0.60 -10.03
N ALA A 32 -2.92 1.14 -10.99
CA ALA A 32 -2.86 2.57 -11.33
C ALA A 32 -4.23 3.06 -11.83
N ARG A 33 -4.59 4.32 -11.52
CA ARG A 33 -5.86 4.92 -11.99
C ARG A 33 -5.77 5.51 -13.41
N ASP A 34 -4.59 5.86 -13.84
CA ASP A 34 -4.32 6.45 -15.15
C ASP A 34 -3.67 5.41 -16.07
N LEU A 35 -4.31 5.12 -17.20
CA LEU A 35 -3.86 4.13 -18.17
C LEU A 35 -2.48 4.44 -18.71
N LYS A 36 -2.22 5.70 -19.08
CA LYS A 36 -0.96 6.09 -19.69
C LYS A 36 0.20 5.92 -18.68
N ARG A 37 0.07 6.48 -17.49
CA ARG A 37 1.09 6.38 -16.44
C ARG A 37 1.31 4.94 -16.01
N GLY A 38 0.24 4.15 -15.91
CA GLY A 38 0.33 2.72 -15.60
C GLY A 38 1.09 1.95 -16.68
N SER A 39 0.76 2.18 -17.96
CA SER A 39 1.42 1.53 -19.10
C SER A 39 2.90 1.94 -19.22
N ASP A 40 3.23 3.21 -18.99
CA ASP A 40 4.61 3.68 -18.99
C ASP A 40 5.42 2.99 -17.87
N ALA A 41 4.84 2.84 -16.68
CA ALA A 41 5.46 2.12 -15.57
C ALA A 41 5.69 0.63 -15.88
N VAL A 42 4.66 -0.05 -16.42
CA VAL A 42 4.76 -1.46 -16.82
C VAL A 42 5.83 -1.66 -17.88
N LYS A 43 5.94 -0.76 -18.86
CA LYS A 43 6.98 -0.82 -19.89
C LYS A 43 8.40 -0.81 -19.29
N ILE A 44 8.64 0.00 -18.26
CA ILE A 44 9.93 0.05 -17.58
C ILE A 44 10.12 -1.22 -16.73
N LEU A 45 9.13 -1.57 -15.93
CA LEU A 45 9.17 -2.69 -14.99
C LEU A 45 9.29 -4.04 -15.69
N SER A 46 8.78 -4.19 -16.93
CA SER A 46 8.88 -5.42 -17.73
C SER A 46 10.33 -5.83 -18.04
N THR A 47 11.29 -4.93 -17.89
CA THR A 47 12.73 -5.26 -18.02
C THR A 47 13.26 -6.07 -16.83
N PHE A 48 12.53 -6.11 -15.71
CA PHE A 48 12.92 -6.81 -14.48
C PHE A 48 12.18 -8.13 -14.27
N GLY A 49 11.04 -8.36 -14.94
CA GLY A 49 10.26 -9.57 -14.79
C GLY A 49 8.83 -9.48 -15.33
N GLU A 50 7.99 -10.45 -14.95
CA GLU A 50 6.60 -10.54 -15.41
C GLU A 50 5.72 -9.52 -14.66
N VAL A 51 5.21 -8.53 -15.38
CA VAL A 51 4.42 -7.43 -14.83
C VAL A 51 3.16 -7.17 -15.66
N HIS A 52 2.06 -6.88 -14.97
CA HIS A 52 0.75 -6.58 -15.56
C HIS A 52 0.20 -5.27 -15.03
N LEU A 53 -0.62 -4.59 -15.83
CA LEU A 53 -1.36 -3.41 -15.40
C LEU A 53 -2.78 -3.80 -14.98
N GLN A 54 -3.21 -3.36 -13.80
CA GLN A 54 -4.59 -3.33 -13.38
C GLN A 54 -5.06 -1.89 -13.21
N LEU A 55 -6.03 -1.47 -14.02
CA LEU A 55 -6.65 -0.16 -13.82
C LEU A 55 -7.52 -0.21 -12.56
N ILE A 56 -7.23 0.69 -11.62
CA ILE A 56 -7.97 0.83 -10.37
C ILE A 56 -7.87 2.28 -9.86
N ASP A 57 -9.01 2.89 -9.61
CA ASP A 57 -9.12 4.07 -8.76
C ASP A 57 -9.57 3.62 -7.36
N VAL A 58 -8.70 3.76 -6.38
CA VAL A 58 -8.97 3.35 -4.99
C VAL A 58 -9.93 4.31 -4.26
N ALA A 59 -10.30 5.44 -4.86
CA ALA A 59 -11.35 6.33 -4.36
C ALA A 59 -12.75 5.97 -4.92
N ASP A 60 -12.84 5.05 -5.89
CA ASP A 60 -14.09 4.60 -6.52
C ASP A 60 -14.37 3.14 -6.17
N LEU A 61 -15.41 2.91 -5.37
CA LEU A 61 -15.80 1.57 -4.89
C LEU A 61 -16.16 0.60 -6.03
N GLU A 62 -16.71 1.11 -7.14
CA GLU A 62 -17.04 0.29 -8.29
C GLU A 62 -15.79 -0.10 -9.07
N SER A 63 -14.84 0.82 -9.22
CA SER A 63 -13.51 0.53 -9.77
C SER A 63 -12.77 -0.54 -8.96
N ILE A 64 -12.84 -0.45 -7.63
CA ILE A 64 -12.24 -1.44 -6.73
C ILE A 64 -12.85 -2.83 -6.93
N ARG A 65 -14.21 -2.93 -6.98
CA ARG A 65 -14.89 -4.21 -7.18
C ARG A 65 -14.50 -4.85 -8.52
N ARG A 66 -14.52 -4.07 -9.60
CA ARG A 66 -14.11 -4.56 -10.94
C ARG A 66 -12.66 -5.04 -10.92
N ALA A 67 -11.74 -4.25 -10.37
CA ALA A 67 -10.33 -4.62 -10.29
C ALA A 67 -10.12 -5.91 -9.46
N ALA A 68 -10.80 -6.05 -8.33
CA ALA A 68 -10.71 -7.26 -7.51
C ALA A 68 -11.24 -8.51 -8.24
N GLN A 69 -12.36 -8.38 -8.98
CA GLN A 69 -12.91 -9.46 -9.81
C GLN A 69 -11.95 -9.86 -10.93
N ASP A 70 -11.38 -8.89 -11.64
CA ASP A 70 -10.40 -9.12 -12.70
C ASP A 70 -9.16 -9.82 -12.18
N VAL A 71 -8.62 -9.35 -11.03
CA VAL A 71 -7.47 -9.97 -10.38
C VAL A 71 -7.79 -11.39 -9.93
N ALA A 72 -8.93 -11.63 -9.28
CA ALA A 72 -9.32 -12.97 -8.85
C ALA A 72 -9.52 -13.95 -10.00
N LYS A 73 -10.03 -13.47 -11.13
CA LYS A 73 -10.25 -14.27 -12.35
C LYS A 73 -8.96 -14.64 -13.07
N ASN A 74 -8.04 -13.65 -13.19
CA ASN A 74 -6.86 -13.79 -14.05
C ASN A 74 -5.59 -14.20 -13.30
N PHE A 75 -5.55 -13.99 -11.97
CA PHE A 75 -4.39 -14.22 -11.10
C PHE A 75 -4.79 -15.00 -9.86
N GLY A 76 -5.31 -16.22 -10.05
CA GLY A 76 -5.75 -17.10 -8.97
C GLY A 76 -4.63 -17.55 -8.01
N ASP A 77 -3.38 -17.24 -8.34
CA ASP A 77 -2.16 -17.47 -7.54
C ASP A 77 -1.71 -16.20 -6.80
N LEU A 78 -2.61 -15.22 -6.61
CA LEU A 78 -2.32 -14.01 -5.80
C LEU A 78 -1.99 -14.41 -4.37
N THR A 79 -0.77 -14.09 -3.95
CA THR A 79 -0.27 -14.36 -2.58
C THR A 79 -0.03 -13.09 -1.77
N MET A 80 -0.10 -11.92 -2.39
CA MET A 80 0.12 -10.68 -1.65
C MET A 80 -0.64 -9.51 -2.25
N LEU A 81 -1.26 -8.71 -1.37
CA LEU A 81 -1.80 -7.40 -1.65
C LEU A 81 -0.97 -6.35 -0.90
N ILE A 82 -0.45 -5.33 -1.61
CA ILE A 82 0.21 -4.19 -0.99
C ILE A 82 -0.64 -2.93 -1.23
N ASN A 83 -1.32 -2.48 -0.19
CA ASN A 83 -2.06 -1.22 -0.16
C ASN A 83 -1.06 -0.07 0.03
N ASN A 84 -0.61 0.50 -1.09
CA ASN A 84 0.38 1.57 -1.12
C ASN A 84 -0.20 2.89 -1.67
N ALA A 85 -1.25 2.86 -2.48
CA ALA A 85 -1.88 4.07 -3.00
C ALA A 85 -2.31 4.99 -1.84
N GLY A 86 -2.06 6.28 -2.00
CA GLY A 86 -2.44 7.29 -1.02
C GLY A 86 -2.19 8.71 -1.53
N ILE A 87 -2.84 9.68 -0.87
CA ILE A 87 -2.66 11.11 -1.04
C ILE A 87 -2.51 11.78 0.32
N ALA A 88 -1.67 12.81 0.41
CA ALA A 88 -1.45 13.48 1.70
C ALA A 88 -2.47 14.59 1.99
N GLY A 89 -3.20 15.07 0.98
CA GLY A 89 -3.88 16.35 1.06
C GLY A 89 -2.87 17.51 1.15
N ASP A 90 -3.31 18.66 1.60
CA ASP A 90 -2.40 19.79 1.85
C ASP A 90 -1.69 19.61 3.20
N MET A 91 -0.40 19.31 3.17
CA MET A 91 0.41 19.10 4.37
C MET A 91 0.81 20.38 5.11
N HIS A 92 0.55 21.55 4.54
CA HIS A 92 0.89 22.86 5.14
C HIS A 92 -0.32 23.58 5.72
N LYS A 93 -1.52 23.03 5.51
CA LYS A 93 -2.79 23.61 5.95
C LYS A 93 -2.97 23.43 7.47
N THR A 94 -3.42 24.48 8.16
CA THR A 94 -3.75 24.36 9.58
C THR A 94 -4.95 23.41 9.78
N ALA A 95 -4.96 22.70 10.90
CA ALA A 95 -5.94 21.63 11.12
C ALA A 95 -7.40 22.08 11.00
N TRP A 96 -7.74 23.28 11.46
CA TRP A 96 -9.12 23.82 11.41
C TRP A 96 -9.49 24.49 10.08
N ASP A 97 -8.58 24.61 9.13
CA ASP A 97 -8.84 25.20 7.81
C ASP A 97 -9.27 24.15 6.77
N PHE A 98 -9.19 22.87 7.10
CA PHE A 98 -9.66 21.80 6.21
C PHE A 98 -11.18 21.84 6.08
N SER A 99 -11.66 21.75 4.86
CA SER A 99 -13.08 21.43 4.59
C SER A 99 -13.33 19.93 4.81
N ALA A 100 -14.59 19.60 5.12
CA ALA A 100 -15.01 18.20 5.22
C ALA A 100 -14.73 17.42 3.91
N GLN A 101 -14.89 18.07 2.75
CA GLN A 101 -14.67 17.43 1.46
C GLN A 101 -13.21 17.03 1.25
N GLU A 102 -12.24 17.86 1.64
CA GLU A 102 -10.82 17.53 1.58
C GLU A 102 -10.47 16.35 2.47
N LEU A 103 -11.03 16.31 3.69
CA LEU A 103 -10.85 15.18 4.60
C LEU A 103 -11.45 13.88 4.03
N ILE A 104 -12.67 13.94 3.47
CA ILE A 104 -13.33 12.79 2.85
C ILE A 104 -12.52 12.26 1.68
N GLU A 105 -11.93 13.10 0.83
CA GLU A 105 -11.11 12.68 -0.32
C GLU A 105 -9.88 11.87 0.12
N VAL A 106 -9.15 12.38 1.12
CA VAL A 106 -7.97 11.67 1.65
C VAL A 106 -8.40 10.36 2.34
N TYR A 107 -9.48 10.40 3.13
CA TYR A 107 -10.01 9.24 3.84
C TYR A 107 -10.48 8.14 2.88
N MET A 108 -11.19 8.50 1.80
CA MET A 108 -11.63 7.56 0.78
C MET A 108 -10.45 6.88 0.09
N THR A 109 -9.43 7.64 -0.29
CA THR A 109 -8.26 7.12 -1.00
C THR A 109 -7.39 6.26 -0.11
N ASP A 110 -7.06 6.73 1.09
CA ASP A 110 -6.00 6.15 1.93
C ASP A 110 -6.51 5.05 2.86
N PHE A 111 -7.81 5.05 3.19
CA PHE A 111 -8.37 4.05 4.09
C PHE A 111 -9.50 3.24 3.46
N ILE A 112 -10.61 3.86 3.03
CA ILE A 112 -11.79 3.12 2.55
C ILE A 112 -11.43 2.26 1.33
N GLY A 113 -10.63 2.80 0.41
CA GLY A 113 -10.18 2.05 -0.76
C GLY A 113 -9.35 0.84 -0.41
N ALA A 114 -8.40 0.98 0.51
CA ALA A 114 -7.58 -0.12 0.99
C ALA A 114 -8.42 -1.18 1.73
N PHE A 115 -9.38 -0.76 2.57
CA PHE A 115 -10.32 -1.64 3.26
C PHE A 115 -11.17 -2.45 2.28
N GLU A 116 -11.83 -1.78 1.30
CA GLU A 116 -12.68 -2.46 0.33
C GLU A 116 -11.89 -3.41 -0.57
N LEU A 117 -10.71 -3.02 -1.03
CA LEU A 117 -9.87 -3.91 -1.84
C LEU A 117 -9.41 -5.13 -1.04
N THR A 118 -8.98 -4.92 0.21
CA THR A 118 -8.61 -5.99 1.14
C THR A 118 -9.78 -6.95 1.32
N LYS A 119 -10.97 -6.45 1.63
CA LYS A 119 -12.17 -7.28 1.83
C LYS A 119 -12.54 -8.11 0.60
N ASN A 120 -12.46 -7.51 -0.58
CA ASN A 120 -12.80 -8.20 -1.83
C ASN A 120 -11.78 -9.28 -2.22
N LEU A 121 -10.49 -9.10 -1.90
CA LEU A 121 -9.43 -10.06 -2.21
C LEU A 121 -9.14 -11.04 -1.07
N LEU A 122 -9.67 -10.82 0.13
CA LEU A 122 -9.42 -11.68 1.31
C LEU A 122 -9.71 -13.16 1.06
N PRO A 123 -10.80 -13.58 0.41
CA PRO A 123 -11.05 -15.00 0.16
C PRO A 123 -9.95 -15.66 -0.70
N LEU A 124 -9.41 -14.95 -1.67
CA LEU A 124 -8.33 -15.43 -2.53
C LEU A 124 -6.99 -15.49 -1.75
N LEU A 125 -6.70 -14.45 -0.99
CA LEU A 125 -5.50 -14.39 -0.15
C LEU A 125 -5.52 -15.46 0.94
N GLU A 126 -6.67 -15.69 1.58
CA GLU A 126 -6.82 -16.79 2.55
C GLU A 126 -6.56 -18.15 1.91
N LYS A 127 -7.16 -18.42 0.74
CA LYS A 127 -6.95 -19.67 -0.01
C LYS A 127 -5.47 -19.92 -0.32
N ASN A 128 -4.72 -18.86 -0.58
CA ASN A 128 -3.31 -18.93 -1.01
C ASN A 128 -2.31 -18.69 0.15
N HIS A 129 -2.75 -18.69 1.41
CA HIS A 129 -1.92 -18.38 2.59
C HIS A 129 -1.19 -17.04 2.44
N GLY A 130 -1.89 -16.04 1.94
CA GLY A 130 -1.33 -14.79 1.45
C GLY A 130 -1.13 -13.74 2.54
N ARG A 131 -0.60 -12.59 2.13
CA ARG A 131 -0.31 -11.45 3.00
C ARG A 131 -0.96 -10.18 2.49
N ILE A 132 -1.42 -9.36 3.43
CA ILE A 132 -1.95 -8.02 3.19
C ILE A 132 -1.01 -7.05 3.87
N VAL A 133 -0.33 -6.24 3.08
CA VAL A 133 0.65 -5.25 3.54
C VAL A 133 0.07 -3.85 3.34
N ASN A 134 0.06 -3.04 4.38
CA ASN A 134 -0.46 -1.69 4.33
C ASN A 134 0.67 -0.69 4.57
N ILE A 135 0.90 0.24 3.63
CA ILE A 135 1.86 1.33 3.83
C ILE A 135 1.20 2.40 4.69
N THR A 136 1.71 2.55 5.88
CA THR A 136 1.15 3.42 6.91
C THR A 136 2.22 4.31 7.54
N MET A 137 1.87 5.01 8.64
CA MET A 137 2.74 5.94 9.34
C MET A 137 2.33 6.08 10.81
N PRO A 138 3.20 6.66 11.68
CA PRO A 138 2.80 7.08 13.00
C PRO A 138 1.69 8.15 12.92
N THR A 139 0.65 8.02 13.76
CA THR A 139 -0.52 8.91 13.71
C THR A 139 -0.55 9.95 14.82
N ASN A 140 0.49 10.02 15.65
CA ASN A 140 0.65 11.05 16.66
C ASN A 140 1.17 12.35 16.03
N ALA A 141 0.51 13.47 16.32
CA ALA A 141 1.01 14.79 15.94
C ALA A 141 2.33 15.09 16.68
N THR A 142 3.26 15.68 15.96
CA THR A 142 4.54 16.17 16.52
C THR A 142 4.75 17.63 16.12
N GLU A 143 5.68 18.31 16.77
CA GLU A 143 6.04 19.69 16.42
C GLU A 143 6.42 19.85 14.94
N PHE A 144 7.06 18.83 14.36
CA PHE A 144 7.59 18.88 13.00
C PHE A 144 6.68 18.24 11.95
N PHE A 145 5.67 17.46 12.38
CA PHE A 145 4.80 16.73 11.46
C PHE A 145 3.41 16.49 12.05
N HIS A 146 2.41 17.21 11.54
CA HIS A 146 1.01 17.14 11.99
C HIS A 146 -0.01 17.40 10.87
N PRO A 147 0.14 16.76 9.69
CA PRO A 147 -0.81 16.94 8.57
C PRO A 147 -2.13 16.24 8.91
N LEU A 148 -3.15 17.00 9.35
CA LEU A 148 -4.40 16.45 9.86
C LEU A 148 -5.04 15.44 8.91
N ALA A 149 -5.25 15.80 7.64
CA ALA A 149 -5.96 14.95 6.70
C ALA A 149 -5.27 13.58 6.52
N TYR A 150 -3.95 13.58 6.37
CA TYR A 150 -3.16 12.37 6.18
C TYR A 150 -3.14 11.48 7.43
N GLN A 151 -2.89 12.08 8.61
CA GLN A 151 -2.92 11.34 9.88
C GLN A 151 -4.31 10.77 10.17
N ALA A 152 -5.37 11.56 9.95
CA ALA A 152 -6.75 11.13 10.14
C ALA A 152 -7.15 9.98 9.21
N ALA A 153 -6.56 9.87 8.03
CA ALA A 153 -6.80 8.74 7.12
C ALA A 153 -5.94 7.51 7.45
N LYS A 154 -4.74 7.68 7.99
CA LYS A 154 -3.85 6.56 8.37
C LYS A 154 -4.18 5.98 9.75
N ALA A 155 -4.80 6.73 10.65
CA ALA A 155 -5.21 6.22 11.95
C ALA A 155 -6.21 5.04 11.84
N PRO A 156 -7.32 5.13 11.09
CA PRO A 156 -8.23 3.99 10.92
C PRO A 156 -7.57 2.82 10.16
N MET A 157 -6.59 3.06 9.28
CA MET A 157 -5.82 1.97 8.68
C MET A 157 -5.03 1.19 9.74
N ASN A 158 -4.41 1.88 10.70
CA ASN A 158 -3.72 1.22 11.82
C ASN A 158 -4.68 0.41 12.68
N ILE A 159 -5.88 0.96 12.95
CA ILE A 159 -6.96 0.23 13.65
C ILE A 159 -7.43 -0.99 12.84
N MET A 160 -7.56 -0.88 11.53
CA MET A 160 -7.91 -2.01 10.65
C MET A 160 -6.88 -3.13 10.74
N ILE A 161 -5.60 -2.82 10.71
CA ILE A 161 -4.51 -3.80 10.82
C ILE A 161 -4.62 -4.58 12.12
N ASP A 162 -4.79 -3.89 13.24
CA ASP A 162 -4.92 -4.49 14.57
C ASP A 162 -6.18 -5.39 14.64
N ASN A 163 -7.36 -4.87 14.27
CA ASN A 163 -8.62 -5.62 14.34
C ASN A 163 -8.65 -6.84 13.42
N PHE A 164 -8.20 -6.69 12.16
CA PHE A 164 -8.13 -7.84 11.24
C PHE A 164 -7.11 -8.86 11.71
N GLY A 165 -5.96 -8.40 12.22
CA GLY A 165 -4.95 -9.28 12.80
C GLY A 165 -5.50 -10.11 13.97
N PHE A 166 -6.24 -9.47 14.86
CA PHE A 166 -6.93 -10.15 15.98
C PHE A 166 -7.96 -11.17 15.49
N GLU A 167 -8.84 -10.77 14.53
CA GLU A 167 -9.85 -11.69 13.99
C GLU A 167 -9.23 -12.86 13.22
N PHE A 168 -8.17 -12.62 12.44
CA PHE A 168 -7.46 -13.68 11.73
C PHE A 168 -6.89 -14.70 12.71
N ALA A 169 -6.27 -14.22 13.79
CA ALA A 169 -5.76 -15.11 14.84
C ALA A 169 -6.87 -15.92 15.51
N GLN A 170 -8.00 -15.27 15.89
CA GLN A 170 -9.14 -15.96 16.49
C GLN A 170 -9.75 -17.03 15.59
N LYS A 171 -9.90 -16.71 14.30
CA LYS A 171 -10.49 -17.61 13.30
C LYS A 171 -9.48 -18.63 12.75
N LYS A 172 -8.22 -18.59 13.21
CA LYS A 172 -7.11 -19.43 12.74
C LYS A 172 -6.93 -19.34 11.21
N MET A 173 -7.08 -18.13 10.68
CA MET A 173 -6.86 -17.89 9.27
C MET A 173 -5.38 -18.02 8.92
N SER A 174 -5.12 -18.45 7.69
CA SER A 174 -3.77 -18.58 7.17
C SER A 174 -3.23 -17.27 6.59
N ALA A 175 -4.12 -16.38 6.15
CA ALA A 175 -3.75 -15.04 5.71
C ALA A 175 -3.19 -14.21 6.87
N GLN A 176 -2.29 -13.28 6.54
CA GLN A 176 -1.73 -12.32 7.49
C GLN A 176 -1.99 -10.89 7.01
N ILE A 177 -2.20 -9.97 7.95
CA ILE A 177 -2.28 -8.53 7.68
C ILE A 177 -1.31 -7.79 8.58
N PHE A 178 -0.53 -6.87 8.03
CA PHE A 178 0.39 -6.02 8.80
C PHE A 178 0.62 -4.67 8.12
N GLY A 179 1.20 -3.75 8.86
CA GLY A 179 1.55 -2.41 8.40
C GLY A 179 3.06 -2.19 8.36
N LEU A 180 3.51 -1.40 7.39
CA LEU A 180 4.88 -0.91 7.30
C LEU A 180 4.90 0.62 7.37
N MET A 181 5.71 1.16 8.26
CA MET A 181 6.02 2.58 8.36
C MET A 181 7.38 2.83 7.71
N PRO A 182 7.43 3.32 6.46
CA PRO A 182 8.67 3.44 5.69
C PRO A 182 9.59 4.56 6.16
N GLY A 183 9.18 5.37 7.13
CA GLY A 183 9.87 6.62 7.48
C GLY A 183 9.65 7.71 6.44
N VAL A 184 10.52 8.71 6.40
CA VAL A 184 10.42 9.81 5.43
C VAL A 184 11.08 9.40 4.11
N VAL A 185 10.28 9.33 3.04
CA VAL A 185 10.74 8.93 1.71
C VAL A 185 10.46 10.06 0.70
N SER A 186 11.47 10.47 -0.06
CA SER A 186 11.36 11.52 -1.07
C SER A 186 10.50 11.07 -2.25
N THR A 187 9.28 11.58 -2.35
CA THR A 187 8.31 11.22 -3.41
C THR A 187 7.48 12.44 -3.80
N ASP A 188 6.65 12.31 -4.84
CA ASP A 188 5.66 13.34 -5.20
C ASP A 188 4.70 13.67 -4.04
N LEU A 189 4.45 12.74 -3.13
CA LEU A 189 3.52 12.91 -2.02
C LEU A 189 3.96 14.04 -1.08
N ASN A 190 5.27 14.29 -0.97
CA ASN A 190 5.86 15.34 -0.13
C ASN A 190 6.76 16.29 -0.92
N ASN A 191 6.46 16.50 -2.21
CA ASN A 191 7.21 17.41 -3.11
C ASN A 191 8.71 17.13 -3.15
N HIS A 192 9.10 15.84 -3.10
CA HIS A 192 10.50 15.39 -3.16
C HIS A 192 11.39 16.04 -2.10
N ILE A 193 10.90 16.10 -0.86
CA ILE A 193 11.66 16.63 0.29
C ILE A 193 13.07 16.02 0.34
N GLN A 194 14.04 16.81 0.77
CA GLN A 194 15.44 16.42 0.92
C GLN A 194 15.88 16.58 2.38
N GLY A 195 16.83 15.77 2.83
CA GLY A 195 17.38 15.85 4.19
C GLY A 195 18.20 14.61 4.57
N ALA A 196 18.94 14.72 5.67
CA ALA A 196 19.84 13.65 6.12
C ALA A 196 19.13 12.33 6.47
N HIS A 197 17.86 12.40 6.88
CA HIS A 197 17.04 11.22 7.25
C HIS A 197 15.98 10.87 6.20
N VAL A 198 16.08 11.43 5.01
CA VAL A 198 15.15 11.20 3.91
C VAL A 198 15.71 10.12 3.00
N LYS A 199 14.95 9.02 2.86
CA LYS A 199 15.32 7.91 1.98
C LYS A 199 14.85 8.15 0.54
N SER A 200 15.57 7.58 -0.43
CA SER A 200 15.02 7.42 -1.77
C SER A 200 13.96 6.31 -1.79
N PRO A 201 13.03 6.33 -2.77
CA PRO A 201 12.08 5.21 -2.94
C PRO A 201 12.76 3.84 -3.04
N SER A 202 13.89 3.75 -3.74
CA SER A 202 14.65 2.49 -3.90
C SER A 202 15.25 2.00 -2.57
N GLN A 203 15.83 2.88 -1.75
CA GLN A 203 16.33 2.50 -0.42
C GLN A 203 15.20 1.97 0.46
N SER A 204 14.07 2.70 0.51
CA SER A 204 12.91 2.31 1.30
C SER A 204 12.31 0.98 0.81
N ALA A 205 12.16 0.80 -0.51
CA ALA A 205 11.64 -0.42 -1.09
C ALA A 205 12.51 -1.64 -0.77
N LYS A 206 13.84 -1.50 -0.81
CA LYS A 206 14.76 -2.58 -0.46
C LYS A 206 14.57 -3.03 0.99
N GLN A 207 14.54 -2.10 1.95
CA GLN A 207 14.30 -2.42 3.37
C GLN A 207 12.92 -3.05 3.56
N MET A 208 11.87 -2.47 2.98
CA MET A 208 10.51 -3.04 3.08
C MET A 208 10.41 -4.43 2.47
N THR A 209 11.08 -4.69 1.35
CA THR A 209 11.07 -6.01 0.70
C THR A 209 11.65 -7.09 1.61
N GLU A 210 12.67 -6.79 2.39
CA GLU A 210 13.23 -7.73 3.39
C GLU A 210 12.17 -8.12 4.43
N ILE A 211 11.39 -7.16 4.94
CA ILE A 211 10.30 -7.40 5.88
C ILE A 211 9.13 -8.14 5.22
N ILE A 212 8.74 -7.70 4.03
CA ILE A 212 7.63 -8.29 3.25
C ILE A 212 7.85 -9.77 2.98
N LEU A 213 9.08 -10.18 2.76
CA LEU A 213 9.46 -11.56 2.46
C LEU A 213 9.94 -12.35 3.69
N ASP A 214 9.97 -11.75 4.87
CA ASP A 214 10.30 -12.45 6.11
C ASP A 214 9.27 -13.54 6.42
N ASN A 215 9.73 -14.70 6.84
CA ASN A 215 8.87 -15.86 7.13
C ASN A 215 8.20 -15.81 8.51
N ARG A 216 8.53 -14.83 9.35
CA ARG A 216 7.89 -14.65 10.66
C ARG A 216 6.41 -14.35 10.52
N ASN A 217 5.65 -14.69 11.54
CA ASN A 217 4.27 -14.25 11.65
C ASN A 217 4.24 -12.76 12.05
N LEU A 218 3.83 -11.91 11.12
CA LEU A 218 3.74 -10.45 11.30
C LEU A 218 2.28 -9.98 11.49
N ASN A 219 1.34 -10.93 11.61
CA ASN A 219 -0.09 -10.63 11.66
C ASN A 219 -0.46 -9.67 12.79
N GLY A 220 -1.19 -8.60 12.46
CA GLY A 220 -1.61 -7.53 13.37
C GLY A 220 -0.50 -6.52 13.75
N GLN A 221 0.73 -6.67 13.26
CA GLN A 221 1.84 -5.79 13.64
C GLN A 221 1.90 -4.55 12.74
N ILE A 222 2.36 -3.44 13.32
CA ILE A 222 2.76 -2.24 12.58
C ILE A 222 4.25 -2.04 12.82
N ILE A 223 5.03 -2.15 11.76
CA ILE A 223 6.48 -2.27 11.82
C ILE A 223 7.13 -0.98 11.35
N ASP A 224 7.97 -0.40 12.19
CA ASP A 224 8.87 0.68 11.82
C ASP A 224 10.05 0.08 11.04
N VAL A 225 10.13 0.40 9.75
CA VAL A 225 11.12 -0.17 8.83
C VAL A 225 12.56 0.16 9.23
N ASP A 226 12.76 1.28 9.94
CA ASP A 226 14.09 1.69 10.40
C ASP A 226 14.53 0.99 11.69
N LYS A 227 13.63 0.20 12.32
CA LYS A 227 13.89 -0.52 13.58
C LYS A 227 13.81 -2.04 13.47
N PHE A 228 13.51 -2.55 12.26
CA PHE A 228 13.39 -3.99 12.01
C PHE A 228 14.78 -4.61 11.80
#